data_578c5102738e93bd3d3255750c8ed7a4
#
_entry.id   578c5102738e93bd3d3255750c8ed7a4
#
_cell.length_a   1.000
_cell.length_b   1.000
_cell.length_c   1.000
_cell.angle_alpha   90.00
_cell.angle_beta   90.00
_cell.angle_gamma   90.00
#
_symmetry.space_group_name_H-M   'P 1'
#
loop_
_entity.id
_entity.type
_entity.pdbx_description
1 polymer ?
#
loop_
_entity_poly.entity_id
_entity_poly.type
_entity_poly.pdbx_seq_one_letter_code
_entity_poly.pdbx_strand_id
1 'polypeptide(L)'
;MDNATILVIVTILLALCFDFFNGFHDAANSIATVVSTRVLSPRLAVVWAAIFNFIAAFIFGTAVAKTIGAGMVDVNRISQAVVLSGLVGAIVWDILTWWWGLPTSSSHALIGAYAGAAIARAGFGVIIPHGWTKTLIFIVVAPILGMILGLIFMTAMFWIFRNSAPQNVDALFRRLQLLSAAAYSLGHGGNDAQKTMGIIAGALYADGIITKHEFSTTWGHFHWPIILGANLAMGLGTYFGGWRIVHTMGSKITKLKPIGGFCAETAGAITLFTTAAAGIPVSTTHTITGAIVGVGSTQRLSAVRWGVAGKIVWAWILTIPASALVAAALFWTIRWFNPSA
;
A
#
# COMPACT_ATOMS: atom_id res chain seq x y z
N MET A 1 -32.23 -10.79 -10.04
CA MET A 1 -30.93 -10.17 -10.45
C MET A 1 -30.43 -11.01 -11.61
N ASP A 2 -29.99 -10.37 -12.67
CA ASP A 2 -29.32 -11.07 -13.76
C ASP A 2 -27.89 -11.47 -13.40
N ASN A 3 -27.31 -12.39 -14.17
CA ASN A 3 -25.98 -12.91 -13.90
C ASN A 3 -24.89 -11.82 -13.96
N ALA A 4 -25.06 -10.77 -14.78
CA ALA A 4 -24.12 -9.66 -14.90
C ALA A 4 -24.10 -8.85 -13.60
N THR A 5 -25.26 -8.48 -13.06
CA THR A 5 -25.37 -7.75 -11.79
C THR A 5 -24.74 -8.53 -10.63
N ILE A 6 -24.98 -9.86 -10.56
CA ILE A 6 -24.37 -10.71 -9.53
C ILE A 6 -22.84 -10.66 -9.63
N LEU A 7 -22.29 -10.77 -10.84
CA LEU A 7 -20.86 -10.78 -11.07
C LEU A 7 -20.18 -9.45 -10.65
N VAL A 8 -20.84 -8.32 -10.94
CA VAL A 8 -20.38 -7.00 -10.51
C VAL A 8 -20.34 -6.90 -8.98
N ILE A 9 -21.41 -7.33 -8.31
CA ILE A 9 -21.45 -7.31 -6.84
C ILE A 9 -20.34 -8.17 -6.26
N VAL A 10 -20.14 -9.38 -6.79
CA VAL A 10 -19.04 -10.27 -6.36
C VAL A 10 -17.68 -9.59 -6.56
N THR A 11 -17.48 -8.92 -7.69
CA THR A 11 -16.23 -8.18 -7.96
C THR A 11 -15.99 -7.06 -6.96
N ILE A 12 -17.01 -6.26 -6.63
CA ILE A 12 -16.91 -5.19 -5.63
C ILE A 12 -16.60 -5.78 -4.25
N LEU A 13 -17.31 -6.82 -3.83
CA LEU A 13 -17.08 -7.47 -2.54
C LEU A 13 -15.66 -8.06 -2.45
N LEU A 14 -15.19 -8.67 -3.53
CA LEU A 14 -13.83 -9.21 -3.58
C LEU A 14 -12.76 -8.10 -3.56
N ALA A 15 -13.04 -6.96 -4.21
CA ALA A 15 -12.16 -5.80 -4.16
C ALA A 15 -12.08 -5.21 -2.74
N LEU A 16 -13.20 -5.12 -2.02
CA LEU A 16 -13.22 -4.71 -0.62
C LEU A 16 -12.53 -5.75 0.29
N CYS A 17 -12.67 -7.04 -0.04
CA CYS A 17 -11.94 -8.11 0.62
C CYS A 17 -10.42 -7.95 0.42
N PHE A 18 -9.98 -7.62 -0.79
CA PHE A 18 -8.58 -7.29 -1.05
C PHE A 18 -8.13 -6.09 -0.20
N ASP A 19 -8.91 -5.01 -0.10
CA ASP A 19 -8.55 -3.86 0.75
C ASP A 19 -8.46 -4.23 2.23
N PHE A 20 -9.31 -5.13 2.70
CA PHE A 20 -9.16 -5.68 4.05
C PHE A 20 -7.83 -6.41 4.21
N PHE A 21 -7.45 -7.30 3.27
CA PHE A 21 -6.16 -7.99 3.32
C PHE A 21 -4.97 -7.04 3.14
N ASN A 22 -5.10 -6.01 2.30
CA ASN A 22 -4.12 -4.94 2.17
C ASN A 22 -3.91 -4.23 3.52
N GLY A 23 -5.00 -3.75 4.15
CA GLY A 23 -4.91 -3.13 5.47
C GLY A 23 -4.34 -4.05 6.55
N PHE A 24 -4.69 -5.34 6.53
CA PHE A 24 -4.16 -6.36 7.43
C PHE A 24 -2.67 -6.62 7.21
N HIS A 25 -2.24 -6.84 5.98
CA HIS A 25 -0.85 -7.08 5.60
C HIS A 25 0.02 -5.84 5.90
N ASP A 26 -0.44 -4.68 5.49
CA ASP A 26 0.29 -3.42 5.54
C ASP A 26 0.06 -2.64 6.85
N ALA A 27 -0.69 -3.18 7.82
CA ALA A 27 -0.78 -2.62 9.17
C ALA A 27 0.61 -2.31 9.75
N ALA A 28 1.59 -3.16 9.45
CA ALA A 28 2.98 -2.98 9.88
C ALA A 28 3.58 -1.65 9.44
N ASN A 29 3.19 -1.12 8.29
CA ASN A 29 3.69 0.16 7.78
C ASN A 29 3.34 1.31 8.71
N SER A 30 2.12 1.27 9.28
CA SER A 30 1.59 2.30 10.17
C SER A 30 1.95 2.10 11.65
N ILE A 31 2.19 0.85 12.09
CA ILE A 31 2.31 0.59 13.53
C ILE A 31 3.67 0.04 13.98
N ALA A 32 4.50 -0.50 13.08
CA ALA A 32 5.75 -1.16 13.46
C ALA A 32 6.70 -0.22 14.24
N THR A 33 6.77 1.02 13.84
CA THR A 33 7.61 2.06 14.47
C THR A 33 7.11 2.43 15.86
N VAL A 34 5.81 2.78 15.99
CA VAL A 34 5.21 3.24 17.25
C VAL A 34 5.10 2.11 18.30
N VAL A 35 4.96 0.85 17.85
CA VAL A 35 4.98 -0.33 18.72
C VAL A 35 6.41 -0.67 19.16
N SER A 36 7.37 -0.64 18.23
CA SER A 36 8.78 -0.96 18.56
C SER A 36 9.42 0.05 19.49
N THR A 37 9.05 1.31 19.40
CA THR A 37 9.48 2.39 20.32
C THR A 37 8.72 2.39 21.65
N ARG A 38 7.68 1.54 21.78
CA ARG A 38 6.81 1.46 22.96
C ARG A 38 6.08 2.77 23.29
N VAL A 39 5.77 3.57 22.28
CA VAL A 39 4.94 4.78 22.43
C VAL A 39 3.48 4.40 22.60
N LEU A 40 3.00 3.44 21.81
CA LEU A 40 1.68 2.82 21.99
C LEU A 40 1.82 1.32 22.26
N SER A 41 0.88 0.81 23.06
CA SER A 41 0.69 -0.63 23.16
C SER A 41 0.19 -1.19 21.80
N PRO A 42 0.44 -2.46 21.49
CA PRO A 42 0.00 -3.06 20.24
C PRO A 42 -1.48 -2.85 19.93
N ARG A 43 -2.36 -3.02 20.93
CA ARG A 43 -3.81 -2.83 20.78
C ARG A 43 -4.18 -1.38 20.45
N LEU A 44 -3.57 -0.42 21.12
CA LEU A 44 -3.83 1.00 20.84
C LEU A 44 -3.25 1.45 19.52
N ALA A 45 -2.12 0.88 19.10
CA ALA A 45 -1.49 1.21 17.82
C ALA A 45 -2.38 0.82 16.61
N VAL A 46 -3.00 -0.38 16.63
CA VAL A 46 -3.91 -0.77 15.55
C VAL A 46 -5.18 0.07 15.52
N VAL A 47 -5.75 0.43 16.68
CA VAL A 47 -6.90 1.33 16.76
C VAL A 47 -6.54 2.71 16.20
N TRP A 48 -5.41 3.26 16.61
CA TRP A 48 -4.90 4.56 16.15
C TRP A 48 -4.74 4.57 14.63
N ALA A 49 -4.01 3.60 14.08
CA ALA A 49 -3.77 3.49 12.66
C ALA A 49 -5.06 3.26 11.85
N ALA A 50 -5.96 2.40 12.32
CA ALA A 50 -7.25 2.12 11.67
C ALA A 50 -8.13 3.37 11.53
N ILE A 51 -8.20 4.19 12.60
CA ILE A 51 -8.96 5.44 12.59
C ILE A 51 -8.39 6.40 11.53
N PHE A 52 -7.07 6.61 11.50
CA PHE A 52 -6.47 7.54 10.54
C PHE A 52 -6.45 7.01 9.10
N ASN A 53 -6.35 5.70 8.89
CA ASN A 53 -6.55 5.08 7.58
C ASN A 53 -7.98 5.33 7.06
N PHE A 54 -9.00 5.25 7.94
CA PHE A 54 -10.37 5.55 7.56
C PHE A 54 -10.61 7.05 7.30
N ILE A 55 -10.08 7.93 8.16
CA ILE A 55 -10.20 9.38 8.01
C ILE A 55 -9.58 9.88 6.69
N ALA A 56 -8.62 9.15 6.13
CA ALA A 56 -8.02 9.47 4.83
C ALA A 56 -9.04 9.62 3.69
N ALA A 57 -10.20 8.93 3.78
CA ALA A 57 -11.32 9.07 2.85
C ALA A 57 -11.81 10.51 2.66
N PHE A 58 -11.69 11.35 3.70
CA PHE A 58 -12.20 12.70 3.72
C PHE A 58 -11.14 13.76 3.36
N ILE A 59 -9.87 13.36 3.28
CA ILE A 59 -8.74 14.28 3.11
C ILE A 59 -8.14 14.19 1.70
N PHE A 60 -8.02 12.95 1.18
CA PHE A 60 -7.38 12.71 -0.10
C PHE A 60 -8.40 12.66 -1.24
N GLY A 61 -7.99 13.20 -2.41
CA GLY A 61 -8.72 13.01 -3.66
C GLY A 61 -8.52 11.60 -4.23
N THR A 62 -8.83 11.42 -5.51
CA THR A 62 -8.82 10.12 -6.21
C THR A 62 -7.82 10.07 -7.35
N ALA A 63 -6.73 10.85 -7.28
CA ALA A 63 -5.74 10.95 -8.34
C ALA A 63 -5.00 9.62 -8.60
N VAL A 64 -4.67 8.88 -7.52
CA VAL A 64 -4.05 7.56 -7.62
C VAL A 64 -5.03 6.54 -8.19
N ALA A 65 -6.32 6.61 -7.83
CA ALA A 65 -7.35 5.73 -8.36
C ALA A 65 -7.47 5.84 -9.89
N LYS A 66 -7.41 7.07 -10.43
CA LYS A 66 -7.40 7.29 -11.89
C LYS A 66 -6.20 6.63 -12.56
N THR A 67 -5.02 6.73 -11.96
CA THR A 67 -3.80 6.12 -12.51
C THR A 67 -3.90 4.59 -12.53
N ILE A 68 -4.43 3.96 -11.50
CA ILE A 68 -4.59 2.51 -11.45
C ILE A 68 -5.71 2.06 -12.38
N GLY A 69 -6.88 2.69 -12.33
CA GLY A 69 -8.06 2.28 -13.09
C GLY A 69 -7.86 2.38 -14.61
N ALA A 70 -7.30 3.50 -15.08
CA ALA A 70 -7.19 3.78 -16.53
C ALA A 70 -5.75 3.76 -17.05
N GLY A 71 -4.75 3.73 -16.18
CA GLY A 71 -3.36 3.96 -16.57
C GLY A 71 -2.48 2.73 -16.66
N MET A 72 -2.93 1.56 -16.18
CA MET A 72 -2.09 0.35 -16.08
C MET A 72 -2.40 -0.68 -17.17
N VAL A 73 -3.68 -0.86 -17.47
CA VAL A 73 -4.20 -1.88 -18.40
C VAL A 73 -5.29 -1.24 -19.26
N ASP A 74 -5.37 -1.62 -20.51
CA ASP A 74 -6.45 -1.18 -21.40
C ASP A 74 -7.77 -1.82 -20.98
N VAL A 75 -8.62 -1.03 -20.31
CA VAL A 75 -9.91 -1.47 -19.74
C VAL A 75 -10.90 -1.96 -20.80
N ASN A 76 -10.76 -1.56 -22.08
CA ASN A 76 -11.61 -2.04 -23.16
C ASN A 76 -11.30 -3.49 -23.59
N ARG A 77 -10.17 -4.03 -23.13
CA ARG A 77 -9.67 -5.37 -23.50
C ARG A 77 -9.70 -6.37 -22.36
N ILE A 78 -10.25 -5.97 -21.20
CA ILE A 78 -10.39 -6.85 -20.03
C ILE A 78 -11.83 -7.34 -19.85
N SER A 79 -12.01 -8.36 -19.01
CA SER A 79 -13.30 -8.87 -18.58
C SER A 79 -13.34 -8.93 -17.06
N GLN A 80 -14.53 -9.17 -16.50
CA GLN A 80 -14.69 -9.42 -15.06
C GLN A 80 -13.80 -10.59 -14.57
N ALA A 81 -13.62 -11.63 -15.40
CA ALA A 81 -12.74 -12.74 -15.06
C ALA A 81 -11.28 -12.29 -14.85
N VAL A 82 -10.80 -11.31 -15.61
CA VAL A 82 -9.48 -10.70 -15.41
C VAL A 82 -9.40 -9.98 -14.07
N VAL A 83 -10.42 -9.17 -13.75
CA VAL A 83 -10.46 -8.43 -12.48
C VAL A 83 -10.51 -9.38 -11.30
N LEU A 84 -11.39 -10.38 -11.34
CA LEU A 84 -11.52 -11.40 -10.29
C LEU A 84 -10.21 -12.18 -10.09
N SER A 85 -9.59 -12.63 -11.18
CA SER A 85 -8.31 -13.35 -11.13
C SER A 85 -7.19 -12.47 -10.55
N GLY A 86 -7.17 -11.18 -10.91
CA GLY A 86 -6.22 -10.22 -10.38
C GLY A 86 -6.39 -10.01 -8.88
N LEU A 87 -7.62 -9.79 -8.42
CA LEU A 87 -7.93 -9.61 -7.00
C LEU A 87 -7.57 -10.85 -6.16
N VAL A 88 -8.03 -12.03 -6.60
CA VAL A 88 -7.71 -13.29 -5.90
C VAL A 88 -6.19 -13.55 -5.90
N GLY A 89 -5.52 -13.33 -7.03
CA GLY A 89 -4.06 -13.50 -7.12
C GLY A 89 -3.30 -12.59 -6.16
N ALA A 90 -3.72 -11.35 -6.01
CA ALA A 90 -3.16 -10.40 -5.06
C ALA A 90 -3.40 -10.83 -3.61
N ILE A 91 -4.64 -11.23 -3.26
CA ILE A 91 -4.97 -11.73 -1.91
C ILE A 91 -4.14 -12.97 -1.56
N VAL A 92 -4.03 -13.93 -2.48
CA VAL A 92 -3.20 -15.14 -2.27
C VAL A 92 -1.74 -14.76 -2.00
N TRP A 93 -1.19 -13.82 -2.78
CA TRP A 93 0.18 -13.37 -2.57
C TRP A 93 0.38 -12.66 -1.22
N ASP A 94 -0.55 -11.78 -0.83
CA ASP A 94 -0.52 -11.08 0.46
C ASP A 94 -0.60 -12.07 1.63
N ILE A 95 -1.45 -13.10 1.55
CA ILE A 95 -1.55 -14.15 2.58
C ILE A 95 -0.24 -14.95 2.67
N LEU A 96 0.35 -15.34 1.54
CA LEU A 96 1.60 -16.10 1.53
C LEU A 96 2.76 -15.30 2.14
N THR A 97 2.92 -14.04 1.73
CA THR A 97 3.99 -13.18 2.23
C THR A 97 3.79 -12.78 3.69
N TRP A 98 2.54 -12.59 4.13
CA TRP A 98 2.23 -12.45 5.54
C TRP A 98 2.60 -13.71 6.33
N TRP A 99 2.28 -14.90 5.79
CA TRP A 99 2.63 -16.17 6.45
C TRP A 99 4.14 -16.30 6.66
N TRP A 100 4.93 -15.88 5.70
CA TRP A 100 6.40 -15.87 5.80
C TRP A 100 6.94 -14.68 6.62
N GLY A 101 6.11 -13.72 6.99
CA GLY A 101 6.50 -12.50 7.69
C GLY A 101 7.40 -11.58 6.85
N LEU A 102 7.20 -11.61 5.54
CA LEU A 102 7.92 -10.79 4.56
C LEU A 102 7.13 -9.49 4.30
N PRO A 103 7.71 -8.30 4.59
CA PRO A 103 7.08 -7.03 4.26
C PRO A 103 7.21 -6.73 2.76
N THR A 104 6.28 -7.30 1.98
CA THR A 104 6.10 -7.00 0.57
C THR A 104 5.15 -5.82 0.38
N SER A 105 4.82 -5.49 -0.86
CA SER A 105 3.88 -4.43 -1.19
C SER A 105 2.58 -5.02 -1.73
N SER A 106 1.48 -4.90 -0.99
CA SER A 106 0.14 -5.29 -1.45
C SER A 106 -0.25 -4.54 -2.73
N SER A 107 0.22 -3.29 -2.87
CA SER A 107 0.04 -2.50 -4.10
C SER A 107 0.70 -3.14 -5.31
N HIS A 108 1.93 -3.61 -5.17
CA HIS A 108 2.64 -4.29 -6.26
C HIS A 108 2.05 -5.67 -6.52
N ALA A 109 1.55 -6.35 -5.49
CA ALA A 109 0.82 -7.60 -5.64
C ALA A 109 -0.45 -7.38 -6.48
N LEU A 110 -1.24 -6.33 -6.19
CA LEU A 110 -2.43 -5.98 -6.95
C LEU A 110 -2.11 -5.65 -8.41
N ILE A 111 -1.16 -4.73 -8.64
CA ILE A 111 -0.79 -4.28 -9.99
C ILE A 111 -0.22 -5.45 -10.80
N GLY A 112 0.64 -6.26 -10.19
CA GLY A 112 1.23 -7.44 -10.83
C GLY A 112 0.18 -8.49 -11.18
N ALA A 113 -0.69 -8.83 -10.24
CA ALA A 113 -1.76 -9.80 -10.42
C ALA A 113 -2.76 -9.35 -11.50
N TYR A 114 -3.18 -8.08 -11.45
CA TYR A 114 -4.10 -7.52 -12.45
C TYR A 114 -3.49 -7.54 -13.86
N ALA A 115 -2.23 -7.14 -13.99
CA ALA A 115 -1.52 -7.20 -15.27
C ALA A 115 -1.31 -8.64 -15.75
N GLY A 116 -0.96 -9.57 -14.85
CA GLY A 116 -0.77 -10.98 -15.21
C GLY A 116 -2.03 -11.63 -15.76
N ALA A 117 -3.18 -11.41 -15.14
CA ALA A 117 -4.48 -11.87 -15.63
C ALA A 117 -4.85 -11.21 -16.98
N ALA A 118 -4.59 -9.91 -17.13
CA ALA A 118 -4.84 -9.18 -18.36
C ALA A 118 -3.96 -9.68 -19.52
N ILE A 119 -2.69 -9.91 -19.28
CA ILE A 119 -1.75 -10.50 -20.25
C ILE A 119 -2.18 -11.91 -20.66
N ALA A 120 -2.62 -12.72 -19.70
CA ALA A 120 -3.11 -14.07 -19.96
C ALA A 120 -4.34 -14.08 -20.90
N ARG A 121 -5.17 -13.03 -20.82
CA ARG A 121 -6.33 -12.87 -21.70
C ARG A 121 -5.99 -12.29 -23.07
N ALA A 122 -5.28 -11.17 -23.11
CA ALA A 122 -5.18 -10.32 -24.29
C ALA A 122 -3.74 -10.10 -24.81
N GLY A 123 -2.76 -10.80 -24.20
CA GLY A 123 -1.34 -10.64 -24.53
C GLY A 123 -0.74 -9.33 -24.02
N PHE A 124 0.56 -9.14 -24.23
CA PHE A 124 1.29 -7.98 -23.73
C PHE A 124 0.80 -6.62 -24.24
N GLY A 125 0.12 -6.57 -25.37
CA GLY A 125 -0.43 -5.34 -25.95
C GLY A 125 -1.57 -4.71 -25.14
N VAL A 126 -2.01 -5.33 -24.03
CA VAL A 126 -2.99 -4.77 -23.10
C VAL A 126 -2.37 -3.82 -22.07
N ILE A 127 -1.06 -3.87 -21.92
CA ILE A 127 -0.31 -3.07 -20.94
C ILE A 127 -0.13 -1.64 -21.46
N ILE A 128 -0.45 -0.65 -20.61
CA ILE A 128 -0.26 0.77 -20.92
C ILE A 128 1.12 1.23 -20.43
N PRO A 129 2.10 1.48 -21.33
CA PRO A 129 3.49 1.71 -20.90
C PRO A 129 3.66 2.91 -19.98
N HIS A 130 2.88 3.99 -20.18
CA HIS A 130 3.02 5.23 -19.41
C HIS A 130 2.77 5.02 -17.89
N GLY A 131 1.72 4.31 -17.52
CA GLY A 131 1.43 4.01 -16.11
C GLY A 131 2.49 3.08 -15.48
N TRP A 132 2.91 2.08 -16.25
CA TRP A 132 3.96 1.16 -15.81
C TRP A 132 5.31 1.84 -15.62
N THR A 133 5.72 2.71 -16.54
CA THR A 133 6.98 3.46 -16.43
C THR A 133 7.01 4.27 -15.14
N LYS A 134 5.93 5.01 -14.83
CA LYS A 134 5.82 5.75 -13.56
C LYS A 134 5.95 4.82 -12.35
N THR A 135 5.18 3.74 -12.33
CA THR A 135 5.18 2.79 -11.21
C THR A 135 6.56 2.17 -11.01
N LEU A 136 7.20 1.68 -12.08
CA LEU A 136 8.52 1.05 -12.01
C LEU A 136 9.61 2.03 -11.52
N ILE A 137 9.58 3.28 -11.97
CA ILE A 137 10.50 4.32 -11.47
C ILE A 137 10.30 4.50 -9.97
N PHE A 138 9.04 4.60 -9.50
CA PHE A 138 8.76 4.87 -8.10
C PHE A 138 8.92 3.64 -7.19
N ILE A 139 9.03 2.41 -7.73
CA ILE A 139 9.51 1.24 -6.96
C ILE A 139 10.89 1.52 -6.35
N VAL A 140 11.76 2.21 -7.11
CA VAL A 140 13.12 2.54 -6.69
C VAL A 140 13.18 3.91 -5.99
N VAL A 141 12.50 4.91 -6.54
CA VAL A 141 12.57 6.29 -6.05
C VAL A 141 11.93 6.43 -4.67
N ALA A 142 10.78 5.81 -4.41
CA ALA A 142 10.07 5.98 -3.14
C ALA A 142 10.88 5.49 -1.91
N PRO A 143 11.49 4.29 -1.89
CA PRO A 143 12.31 3.87 -0.76
C PRO A 143 13.59 4.72 -0.62
N ILE A 144 14.21 5.16 -1.73
CA ILE A 144 15.37 6.04 -1.69
C ILE A 144 15.00 7.40 -1.11
N LEU A 145 13.88 7.98 -1.54
CA LEU A 145 13.37 9.25 -1.02
C LEU A 145 13.05 9.14 0.47
N GLY A 146 12.37 8.07 0.89
CA GLY A 146 12.13 7.78 2.29
C GLY A 146 13.43 7.68 3.09
N MET A 147 14.45 6.99 2.57
CA MET A 147 15.75 6.83 3.19
C MET A 147 16.47 8.17 3.33
N ILE A 148 16.52 8.97 2.29
CA ILE A 148 17.19 10.29 2.30
C ILE A 148 16.48 11.23 3.29
N LEU A 149 15.16 11.32 3.25
CA LEU A 149 14.39 12.15 4.18
C LEU A 149 14.55 11.68 5.63
N GLY A 150 14.51 10.37 5.87
CA GLY A 150 14.73 9.79 7.20
C GLY A 150 16.11 10.13 7.76
N LEU A 151 17.14 10.04 6.91
CA LEU A 151 18.51 10.42 7.25
C LEU A 151 18.62 11.93 7.55
N ILE A 152 18.03 12.79 6.70
CA ILE A 152 18.05 14.25 6.88
C ILE A 152 17.33 14.63 8.18
N PHE A 153 16.12 14.14 8.41
CA PHE A 153 15.36 14.47 9.61
C PHE A 153 16.05 14.00 10.88
N MET A 154 16.57 12.78 10.90
CA MET A 154 17.28 12.28 12.08
C MET A 154 18.53 13.07 12.36
N THR A 155 19.32 13.41 11.33
CA THR A 155 20.50 14.27 11.46
C THR A 155 20.13 15.65 11.98
N ALA A 156 19.07 16.27 11.44
CA ALA A 156 18.56 17.56 11.93
C ALA A 156 18.16 17.50 13.41
N MET A 157 17.45 16.43 13.82
CA MET A 157 17.05 16.25 15.22
C MET A 157 18.28 16.08 16.14
N PHE A 158 19.31 15.37 15.72
CA PHE A 158 20.57 15.30 16.51
C PHE A 158 21.22 16.68 16.71
N TRP A 159 21.22 17.53 15.69
CA TRP A 159 21.75 18.88 15.78
C TRP A 159 20.91 19.78 16.68
N ILE A 160 19.59 19.77 16.53
CA ILE A 160 18.64 20.62 17.29
C ILE A 160 18.71 20.27 18.78
N PHE A 161 18.71 18.98 19.10
CA PHE A 161 18.62 18.50 20.48
C PHE A 161 19.96 18.10 21.10
N ARG A 162 21.10 18.44 20.47
CA ARG A 162 22.45 18.04 20.93
C ARG A 162 22.75 18.45 22.37
N ASN A 163 22.19 19.55 22.84
CA ASN A 163 22.40 20.09 24.19
C ASN A 163 21.24 19.78 25.14
N SER A 164 20.26 19.01 24.72
CA SER A 164 19.04 18.70 25.51
C SER A 164 19.25 17.42 26.32
N ALA A 165 18.70 17.37 27.52
CA ALA A 165 18.73 16.16 28.33
C ALA A 165 17.97 15.03 27.61
N PRO A 166 18.53 13.80 27.54
CA PRO A 166 17.93 12.68 26.83
C PRO A 166 16.51 12.33 27.29
N GLN A 167 16.21 12.50 28.57
CA GLN A 167 14.89 12.25 29.15
C GLN A 167 13.83 13.20 28.61
N ASN A 168 14.16 14.49 28.45
CA ASN A 168 13.25 15.49 27.91
C ASN A 168 12.98 15.26 26.42
N VAL A 169 14.02 14.87 25.68
CA VAL A 169 13.90 14.49 24.26
C VAL A 169 12.98 13.27 24.12
N ASP A 170 13.18 12.21 24.92
CA ASP A 170 12.33 11.02 24.87
C ASP A 170 10.87 11.36 25.19
N ALA A 171 10.63 12.14 26.25
CA ALA A 171 9.28 12.54 26.65
C ALA A 171 8.56 13.38 25.57
N LEU A 172 9.28 14.30 24.91
CA LEU A 172 8.78 15.10 23.80
C LEU A 172 8.41 14.21 22.60
N PHE A 173 9.36 13.35 22.16
CA PHE A 173 9.17 12.55 20.96
C PHE A 173 8.17 11.41 21.14
N ARG A 174 7.90 10.96 22.34
CA ARG A 174 6.74 10.07 22.61
C ARG A 174 5.41 10.72 22.25
N ARG A 175 5.26 12.02 22.44
CA ARG A 175 4.05 12.77 22.05
C ARG A 175 4.05 13.08 20.55
N LEU A 176 5.17 13.57 20.02
CA LEU A 176 5.29 13.91 18.59
C LEU A 176 5.16 12.68 17.69
N GLN A 177 5.60 11.51 18.15
CA GLN A 177 5.44 10.28 17.39
C GLN A 177 3.97 9.86 17.23
N LEU A 178 3.07 10.22 18.14
CA LEU A 178 1.63 10.01 17.93
C LEU A 178 1.13 10.81 16.71
N LEU A 179 1.62 12.03 16.54
CA LEU A 179 1.24 12.88 15.39
C LEU A 179 1.84 12.34 14.08
N SER A 180 3.11 11.95 14.08
CA SER A 180 3.73 11.39 12.87
C SER A 180 3.13 10.04 12.48
N ALA A 181 2.79 9.18 13.44
CA ALA A 181 2.08 7.93 13.20
C ALA A 181 0.68 8.16 12.62
N ALA A 182 -0.04 9.18 13.10
CA ALA A 182 -1.32 9.60 12.53
C ALA A 182 -1.16 10.11 11.11
N ALA A 183 -0.20 10.98 10.85
CA ALA A 183 0.09 11.52 9.52
C ALA A 183 0.51 10.42 8.55
N TYR A 184 1.36 9.47 8.99
CA TYR A 184 1.74 8.33 8.16
C TYR A 184 0.53 7.46 7.83
N SER A 185 -0.31 7.13 8.82
CA SER A 185 -1.53 6.33 8.61
C SER A 185 -2.51 7.02 7.66
N LEU A 186 -2.68 8.35 7.76
CA LEU A 186 -3.44 9.14 6.78
C LEU A 186 -2.88 8.98 5.36
N GLY A 187 -1.56 9.13 5.19
CA GLY A 187 -0.91 8.96 3.90
C GLY A 187 -1.03 7.53 3.36
N HIS A 188 -0.96 6.54 4.25
CA HIS A 188 -1.14 5.12 3.92
C HIS A 188 -2.56 4.84 3.41
N GLY A 189 -3.60 5.17 4.20
CA GLY A 189 -5.00 5.01 3.79
C GLY A 189 -5.33 5.78 2.51
N GLY A 190 -4.87 7.04 2.43
CA GLY A 190 -5.11 7.90 1.27
C GLY A 190 -4.38 7.45 -0.01
N ASN A 191 -3.35 6.63 0.07
CA ASN A 191 -2.67 6.10 -1.11
C ASN A 191 -3.21 4.72 -1.49
N ASP A 192 -3.35 3.82 -0.52
CA ASP A 192 -3.59 2.41 -0.79
C ASP A 192 -5.06 2.10 -1.08
N ALA A 193 -6.02 2.66 -0.36
CA ALA A 193 -7.44 2.48 -0.66
C ALA A 193 -7.82 2.98 -2.06
N GLN A 194 -7.13 4.02 -2.58
CA GLN A 194 -7.38 4.51 -3.93
C GLN A 194 -7.07 3.47 -5.03
N LYS A 195 -6.16 2.53 -4.78
CA LYS A 195 -5.80 1.52 -5.77
C LYS A 195 -6.96 0.56 -6.01
N THR A 196 -7.61 0.13 -4.95
CA THR A 196 -8.85 -0.68 -5.02
C THR A 196 -10.01 0.10 -5.63
N MET A 197 -10.18 1.38 -5.26
CA MET A 197 -11.16 2.24 -5.92
C MET A 197 -10.96 2.27 -7.44
N GLY A 198 -9.71 2.36 -7.89
CA GLY A 198 -9.38 2.33 -9.32
C GLY A 198 -9.77 1.01 -10.00
N ILE A 199 -9.53 -0.13 -9.36
CA ILE A 199 -9.93 -1.45 -9.87
C ILE A 199 -11.45 -1.59 -9.93
N ILE A 200 -12.18 -1.15 -8.88
CA ILE A 200 -13.65 -1.16 -8.88
C ILE A 200 -14.20 -0.30 -10.03
N ALA A 201 -13.69 0.92 -10.18
CA ALA A 201 -14.12 1.80 -11.26
C ALA A 201 -13.82 1.22 -12.65
N GLY A 202 -12.65 0.60 -12.83
CA GLY A 202 -12.30 -0.09 -14.07
C GLY A 202 -13.24 -1.25 -14.37
N ALA A 203 -13.65 -2.01 -13.37
CA ALA A 203 -14.61 -3.09 -13.50
C ALA A 203 -16.02 -2.57 -13.89
N LEU A 204 -16.49 -1.52 -13.21
CA LEU A 204 -17.79 -0.90 -13.51
C LEU A 204 -17.83 -0.30 -14.92
N TYR A 205 -16.70 0.28 -15.38
CA TYR A 205 -16.59 0.79 -16.74
C TYR A 205 -16.59 -0.34 -17.78
N ALA A 206 -15.84 -1.42 -17.52
CA ALA A 206 -15.76 -2.56 -18.43
C ALA A 206 -17.14 -3.23 -18.65
N ASP A 207 -18.02 -3.18 -17.66
CA ASP A 207 -19.40 -3.69 -17.75
C ASP A 207 -20.42 -2.65 -18.26
N GLY A 208 -19.97 -1.45 -18.62
CA GLY A 208 -20.84 -0.39 -19.12
C GLY A 208 -21.77 0.23 -18.09
N ILE A 209 -21.54 -0.01 -16.79
CA ILE A 209 -22.34 0.55 -15.67
C ILE A 209 -22.06 2.02 -15.50
N ILE A 210 -20.79 2.43 -15.70
CA ILE A 210 -20.38 3.83 -15.72
C ILE A 210 -19.83 4.21 -17.10
N THR A 211 -20.09 5.44 -17.50
CA THR A 211 -19.62 5.97 -18.78
C THR A 211 -18.14 6.32 -18.73
N LYS A 212 -17.51 6.45 -19.90
CA LYS A 212 -16.12 6.93 -20.01
C LYS A 212 -15.93 8.31 -19.37
N HIS A 213 -16.94 9.16 -19.47
CA HIS A 213 -16.93 10.48 -18.84
C HIS A 213 -16.92 10.36 -17.31
N GLU A 214 -17.79 9.57 -16.73
CA GLU A 214 -17.84 9.30 -15.29
C GLU A 214 -16.54 8.68 -14.78
N PHE A 215 -15.98 7.71 -15.53
CA PHE A 215 -14.69 7.11 -15.22
C PHE A 215 -13.52 8.11 -15.27
N SER A 216 -13.56 9.10 -16.16
CA SER A 216 -12.45 10.04 -16.35
C SER A 216 -12.57 11.33 -15.53
N THR A 217 -13.79 11.80 -15.23
CA THR A 217 -14.00 13.19 -14.77
C THR A 217 -14.55 13.35 -13.36
N THR A 218 -15.33 12.41 -12.84
CA THR A 218 -16.19 12.75 -11.68
C THR A 218 -16.09 11.74 -10.54
N TRP A 219 -15.07 11.85 -9.72
CA TRP A 219 -14.99 11.12 -8.46
C TRP A 219 -15.62 11.90 -7.28
N GLY A 220 -16.46 12.92 -7.53
CA GLY A 220 -16.99 13.77 -6.49
C GLY A 220 -18.24 13.25 -5.78
N HIS A 221 -19.31 12.93 -6.51
CA HIS A 221 -20.61 12.65 -5.89
C HIS A 221 -21.07 11.19 -6.02
N PHE A 222 -20.78 10.54 -7.13
CA PHE A 222 -21.28 9.18 -7.41
C PHE A 222 -20.50 8.07 -6.69
N HIS A 223 -19.25 8.31 -6.31
CA HIS A 223 -18.36 7.26 -5.82
C HIS A 223 -18.11 7.24 -4.31
N TRP A 224 -18.83 8.07 -3.52
CA TRP A 224 -18.69 8.08 -2.06
C TRP A 224 -18.83 6.69 -1.42
N PRO A 225 -19.79 5.83 -1.81
CA PRO A 225 -19.88 4.47 -1.27
C PRO A 225 -18.62 3.64 -1.50
N ILE A 226 -17.98 3.80 -2.66
CA ILE A 226 -16.71 3.11 -2.99
C ILE A 226 -15.57 3.65 -2.13
N ILE A 227 -15.47 4.99 -2.01
CA ILE A 227 -14.44 5.64 -1.20
C ILE A 227 -14.54 5.22 0.27
N LEU A 228 -15.74 5.31 0.83
CA LEU A 228 -15.98 4.93 2.23
C LEU A 228 -15.80 3.43 2.44
N GLY A 229 -16.29 2.59 1.53
CA GLY A 229 -16.17 1.15 1.59
C GLY A 229 -14.71 0.69 1.56
N ALA A 230 -13.90 1.22 0.65
CA ALA A 230 -12.48 0.91 0.53
C ALA A 230 -11.71 1.32 1.78
N ASN A 231 -11.85 2.58 2.22
CA ASN A 231 -11.16 3.04 3.44
C ASN A 231 -11.63 2.33 4.71
N LEU A 232 -12.92 1.97 4.80
CA LEU A 232 -13.45 1.18 5.92
C LEU A 232 -12.86 -0.24 5.92
N ALA A 233 -12.86 -0.92 4.78
CA ALA A 233 -12.28 -2.25 4.64
C ALA A 233 -10.79 -2.25 5.02
N MET A 234 -10.04 -1.28 4.51
CA MET A 234 -8.63 -1.09 4.84
C MET A 234 -8.42 -0.78 6.33
N GLY A 235 -9.22 0.11 6.92
CA GLY A 235 -9.15 0.41 8.35
C GLY A 235 -9.46 -0.81 9.21
N LEU A 236 -10.48 -1.59 8.85
CA LEU A 236 -10.79 -2.85 9.53
C LEU A 236 -9.63 -3.85 9.39
N GLY A 237 -9.05 -4.03 8.22
CA GLY A 237 -7.87 -4.88 8.04
C GLY A 237 -6.71 -4.46 8.94
N THR A 238 -6.42 -3.16 8.99
CA THR A 238 -5.38 -2.59 9.87
C THR A 238 -5.66 -2.87 11.35
N TYR A 239 -6.91 -2.83 11.79
CA TYR A 239 -7.29 -3.14 13.17
C TYR A 239 -6.92 -4.56 13.60
N PHE A 240 -7.06 -5.55 12.72
CA PHE A 240 -6.63 -6.92 13.01
C PHE A 240 -5.10 -7.08 13.03
N GLY A 241 -4.38 -6.27 12.27
CA GLY A 241 -2.92 -6.14 12.28
C GLY A 241 -2.17 -7.35 11.74
N GLY A 242 -1.18 -7.11 10.89
CA GLY A 242 -0.27 -8.13 10.34
C GLY A 242 0.93 -8.40 11.26
N TRP A 243 0.74 -8.96 12.45
CA TRP A 243 1.74 -9.04 13.53
C TRP A 243 3.06 -9.69 13.13
N ARG A 244 3.06 -10.65 12.19
CA ARG A 244 4.29 -11.29 11.70
C ARG A 244 5.18 -10.28 10.97
N ILE A 245 4.59 -9.40 10.17
CA ILE A 245 5.28 -8.34 9.42
C ILE A 245 5.67 -7.21 10.37
N VAL A 246 4.79 -6.82 11.31
CA VAL A 246 5.09 -5.84 12.38
C VAL A 246 6.36 -6.22 13.14
N HIS A 247 6.50 -7.49 13.51
CA HIS A 247 7.72 -7.97 14.17
C HIS A 247 8.96 -7.83 13.29
N THR A 248 8.85 -8.12 11.99
CA THR A 248 9.97 -8.00 11.05
C THR A 248 10.40 -6.55 10.88
N MET A 249 9.48 -5.62 10.63
CA MET A 249 9.78 -4.22 10.38
C MET A 249 10.18 -3.47 11.65
N GLY A 250 9.49 -3.72 12.76
CA GLY A 250 9.71 -2.99 14.01
C GLY A 250 10.95 -3.43 14.80
N SER A 251 11.44 -4.67 14.61
CA SER A 251 12.51 -5.21 15.45
C SER A 251 13.70 -5.80 14.71
N LYS A 252 13.51 -6.23 13.44
CA LYS A 252 14.57 -6.94 12.71
C LYS A 252 15.39 -6.05 11.79
N ILE A 253 14.95 -4.86 11.39
CA ILE A 253 15.69 -3.96 10.50
C ILE A 253 16.71 -3.15 11.31
N THR A 254 16.25 -2.38 12.29
CA THR A 254 17.05 -1.58 13.20
C THR A 254 16.30 -1.33 14.51
N LYS A 255 17.00 -0.93 15.56
CA LYS A 255 16.39 -0.54 16.83
C LYS A 255 16.06 0.94 16.82
N LEU A 256 14.79 1.29 16.88
CA LEU A 256 14.33 2.68 16.93
C LEU A 256 14.09 3.15 18.37
N LYS A 257 14.37 4.44 18.61
CA LYS A 257 13.89 5.23 19.75
C LYS A 257 12.72 6.10 19.29
N PRO A 258 11.90 6.70 20.18
CA PRO A 258 10.78 7.56 19.78
C PRO A 258 11.14 8.65 18.77
N ILE A 259 12.27 9.34 18.95
CA ILE A 259 12.79 10.33 17.99
C ILE A 259 13.02 9.72 16.60
N GLY A 260 13.56 8.50 16.54
CA GLY A 260 13.80 7.81 15.27
C GLY A 260 12.49 7.34 14.60
N GLY A 261 11.51 6.89 15.41
CA GLY A 261 10.15 6.56 14.93
C GLY A 261 9.48 7.78 14.32
N PHE A 262 9.49 8.91 15.04
CA PHE A 262 8.99 10.19 14.54
C PHE A 262 9.63 10.60 13.20
N CYS A 263 10.95 10.52 13.08
CA CYS A 263 11.66 10.89 11.85
C CYS A 263 11.28 9.97 10.68
N ALA A 264 11.20 8.64 10.90
CA ALA A 264 10.84 7.69 9.87
C ALA A 264 9.40 7.87 9.39
N GLU A 265 8.45 8.02 10.31
CA GLU A 265 7.04 8.23 10.00
C GLU A 265 6.82 9.57 9.30
N THR A 266 7.49 10.65 9.72
CA THR A 266 7.43 11.96 9.08
C THR A 266 7.97 11.91 7.65
N ALA A 267 9.11 11.27 7.43
CA ALA A 267 9.70 11.07 6.11
C ALA A 267 8.76 10.30 5.19
N GLY A 268 8.18 9.21 5.72
CA GLY A 268 7.19 8.42 5.01
C GLY A 268 5.92 9.22 4.68
N ALA A 269 5.35 9.94 5.65
CA ALA A 269 4.14 10.73 5.45
C ALA A 269 4.31 11.81 4.37
N ILE A 270 5.41 12.56 4.39
CA ILE A 270 5.72 13.56 3.35
C ILE A 270 5.80 12.91 1.98
N THR A 271 6.49 11.78 1.86
CA THR A 271 6.60 11.05 0.60
C THR A 271 5.22 10.61 0.11
N LEU A 272 4.38 10.03 0.99
CA LEU A 272 3.06 9.54 0.62
C LEU A 272 2.10 10.66 0.23
N PHE A 273 2.10 11.78 0.96
CA PHE A 273 1.25 12.93 0.66
C PHE A 273 1.62 13.54 -0.70
N THR A 274 2.92 13.73 -0.95
CA THR A 274 3.40 14.28 -2.22
C THR A 274 3.05 13.38 -3.40
N THR A 275 3.25 12.07 -3.26
CA THR A 275 2.95 11.11 -4.34
C THR A 275 1.45 10.93 -4.55
N ALA A 276 0.63 10.94 -3.49
CA ALA A 276 -0.83 10.89 -3.60
C ALA A 276 -1.38 12.13 -4.32
N ALA A 277 -0.89 13.33 -3.99
CA ALA A 277 -1.26 14.57 -4.67
C ALA A 277 -0.86 14.56 -6.16
N ALA A 278 0.28 13.97 -6.49
CA ALA A 278 0.76 13.81 -7.86
C ALA A 278 0.07 12.67 -8.64
N GLY A 279 -0.82 11.90 -8.00
CA GLY A 279 -1.48 10.73 -8.61
C GLY A 279 -0.51 9.59 -8.94
N ILE A 280 0.58 9.47 -8.20
CA ILE A 280 1.61 8.45 -8.41
C ILE A 280 1.37 7.29 -7.44
N PRO A 281 1.03 6.09 -7.93
CA PRO A 281 0.88 4.93 -7.06
C PRO A 281 2.27 4.49 -6.57
N VAL A 282 2.46 4.54 -5.25
CA VAL A 282 3.70 4.09 -4.60
C VAL A 282 3.44 2.96 -3.64
N SER A 283 4.50 2.25 -3.27
CA SER A 283 4.49 1.29 -2.18
C SER A 283 4.75 1.98 -0.85
N THR A 284 3.77 1.94 0.01
CA THR A 284 3.87 2.46 1.39
C THR A 284 4.89 1.65 2.19
N THR A 285 4.95 0.32 1.99
CA THR A 285 5.94 -0.58 2.61
C THR A 285 7.37 -0.22 2.22
N HIS A 286 7.62 0.03 0.92
CA HIS A 286 8.95 0.42 0.45
C HIS A 286 9.38 1.76 1.04
N THR A 287 8.48 2.72 1.06
CA THR A 287 8.72 4.08 1.57
C THR A 287 9.11 4.06 3.05
N ILE A 288 8.32 3.42 3.92
CA ILE A 288 8.62 3.39 5.35
C ILE A 288 9.85 2.53 5.67
N THR A 289 10.05 1.43 4.94
CA THR A 289 11.25 0.60 5.10
C THR A 289 12.51 1.41 4.77
N GLY A 290 12.49 2.16 3.66
CA GLY A 290 13.56 3.08 3.31
C GLY A 290 13.82 4.12 4.41
N ALA A 291 12.76 4.75 4.94
CA ALA A 291 12.86 5.74 6.01
C ALA A 291 13.45 5.14 7.30
N ILE A 292 13.06 3.93 7.69
CA ILE A 292 13.62 3.20 8.84
C ILE A 292 15.12 2.92 8.63
N VAL A 293 15.52 2.49 7.44
CA VAL A 293 16.92 2.26 7.08
C VAL A 293 17.70 3.57 7.13
N GLY A 294 17.16 4.67 6.59
CA GLY A 294 17.77 5.99 6.62
C GLY A 294 18.04 6.48 8.06
N VAL A 295 17.01 6.41 8.91
CA VAL A 295 17.12 6.75 10.33
C VAL A 295 18.15 5.86 11.05
N GLY A 296 18.13 4.55 10.80
CA GLY A 296 19.09 3.62 11.41
C GLY A 296 20.53 3.92 11.00
N SER A 297 20.74 4.31 9.75
CA SER A 297 22.07 4.60 9.18
C SER A 297 22.75 5.84 9.78
N THR A 298 21.99 6.77 10.37
CA THR A 298 22.55 7.98 11.01
C THR A 298 23.39 7.68 12.26
N GLN A 299 23.10 6.58 12.96
CA GLN A 299 23.88 6.19 14.14
C GLN A 299 25.22 5.54 13.72
N ARG A 300 25.12 4.53 12.87
CA ARG A 300 26.20 3.81 12.20
C ARG A 300 25.62 2.88 11.15
N LEU A 301 26.30 2.67 10.04
CA LEU A 301 25.85 1.76 8.99
C LEU A 301 25.60 0.33 9.50
N SER A 302 26.37 -0.12 10.48
CA SER A 302 26.20 -1.44 11.13
C SER A 302 24.98 -1.53 12.07
N ALA A 303 24.28 -0.43 12.37
CA ALA A 303 23.03 -0.46 13.13
C ALA A 303 21.86 -1.02 12.31
N VAL A 304 21.99 -0.97 10.99
CA VAL A 304 21.04 -1.59 10.06
C VAL A 304 21.46 -3.03 9.78
N ARG A 305 20.52 -3.95 9.92
CA ARG A 305 20.74 -5.37 9.59
C ARG A 305 20.56 -5.59 8.08
N TRP A 306 21.60 -5.30 7.31
CA TRP A 306 21.59 -5.34 5.84
C TRP A 306 21.16 -6.71 5.26
N GLY A 307 21.44 -7.82 5.95
CA GLY A 307 20.95 -9.13 5.55
C GLY A 307 19.41 -9.26 5.57
N VAL A 308 18.75 -8.56 6.51
CA VAL A 308 17.28 -8.49 6.55
C VAL A 308 16.78 -7.55 5.46
N ALA A 309 17.39 -6.37 5.33
CA ALA A 309 17.04 -5.41 4.28
C ALA A 309 17.17 -6.03 2.87
N GLY A 310 18.24 -6.79 2.61
CA GLY A 310 18.43 -7.51 1.34
C GLY A 310 17.33 -8.53 1.06
N LYS A 311 16.91 -9.33 2.06
CA LYS A 311 15.78 -10.25 1.91
C LYS A 311 14.47 -9.54 1.56
N ILE A 312 14.24 -8.38 2.17
CA ILE A 312 13.06 -7.54 1.90
C ILE A 312 13.11 -7.02 0.44
N VAL A 313 14.26 -6.53 -0.02
CA VAL A 313 14.42 -6.07 -1.41
C VAL A 313 14.18 -7.20 -2.41
N TRP A 314 14.68 -8.41 -2.15
CA TRP A 314 14.39 -9.58 -2.99
C TRP A 314 12.89 -9.91 -3.01
N ALA A 315 12.21 -9.83 -1.87
CA ALA A 315 10.77 -10.04 -1.81
C ALA A 315 10.01 -8.99 -2.65
N TRP A 316 10.48 -7.73 -2.67
CA TRP A 316 9.90 -6.68 -3.51
C TRP A 316 10.02 -6.98 -5.01
N ILE A 317 11.21 -7.41 -5.45
CA ILE A 317 11.46 -7.76 -6.86
C ILE A 317 10.56 -8.92 -7.30
N LEU A 318 10.37 -9.91 -6.44
CA LEU A 318 9.59 -11.10 -6.74
C LEU A 318 8.08 -10.87 -6.69
N THR A 319 7.59 -9.84 -6.01
CA THR A 319 6.15 -9.60 -5.78
C THR A 319 5.37 -9.48 -7.09
N ILE A 320 5.80 -8.61 -8.00
CA ILE A 320 5.08 -8.38 -9.28
C ILE A 320 5.05 -9.65 -10.13
N PRO A 321 6.17 -10.32 -10.45
CA PRO A 321 6.12 -11.50 -11.29
C PRO A 321 5.39 -12.68 -10.63
N ALA A 322 5.54 -12.88 -9.32
CA ALA A 322 4.89 -13.99 -8.64
C ALA A 322 3.36 -13.80 -8.56
N SER A 323 2.90 -12.62 -8.16
CA SER A 323 1.45 -12.32 -8.14
C SER A 323 0.84 -12.38 -9.54
N ALA A 324 1.59 -11.93 -10.58
CA ALA A 324 1.17 -12.03 -11.98
C ALA A 324 0.98 -13.48 -12.42
N LEU A 325 1.91 -14.38 -12.07
CA LEU A 325 1.81 -15.80 -12.39
C LEU A 325 0.62 -16.48 -11.70
N VAL A 326 0.38 -16.16 -10.40
CA VAL A 326 -0.77 -16.69 -9.66
C VAL A 326 -2.07 -16.25 -10.34
N ALA A 327 -2.21 -14.97 -10.67
CA ALA A 327 -3.42 -14.44 -11.30
C ALA A 327 -3.62 -14.97 -12.74
N ALA A 328 -2.55 -15.12 -13.51
CA ALA A 328 -2.61 -15.74 -14.84
C ALA A 328 -3.07 -17.20 -14.77
N ALA A 329 -2.55 -17.97 -13.83
CA ALA A 329 -2.98 -19.37 -13.63
C ALA A 329 -4.47 -19.44 -13.23
N LEU A 330 -4.94 -18.55 -12.35
CA LEU A 330 -6.35 -18.44 -11.99
C LEU A 330 -7.23 -18.08 -13.19
N PHE A 331 -6.80 -17.11 -14.01
CA PHE A 331 -7.53 -16.73 -15.22
C PHE A 331 -7.64 -17.90 -16.19
N TRP A 332 -6.56 -18.63 -16.44
CA TRP A 332 -6.61 -19.83 -17.30
C TRP A 332 -7.52 -20.93 -16.73
N THR A 333 -7.57 -21.09 -15.42
CA THR A 333 -8.49 -22.01 -14.76
C THR A 333 -9.95 -21.60 -14.99
N ILE A 334 -10.27 -20.32 -14.80
CA ILE A 334 -11.65 -19.80 -15.07
C ILE A 334 -12.02 -20.02 -16.54
N ARG A 335 -11.09 -19.69 -17.45
CA ARG A 335 -11.32 -19.85 -18.89
C ARG A 335 -11.51 -21.30 -19.31
N TRP A 336 -10.87 -22.24 -18.62
CA TRP A 336 -11.06 -23.68 -18.87
C TRP A 336 -12.51 -24.11 -18.62
N PHE A 337 -13.14 -23.61 -17.56
CA PHE A 337 -14.53 -23.91 -17.22
C PHE A 337 -15.54 -22.99 -17.93
N ASN A 338 -15.13 -21.79 -18.31
CA ASN A 338 -15.95 -20.81 -19.04
C ASN A 338 -15.14 -20.20 -20.20
N PRO A 339 -15.17 -20.79 -21.39
CA PRO A 339 -14.39 -20.31 -22.55
C PRO A 339 -14.71 -18.91 -23.02
N SER A 340 -15.86 -18.34 -22.62
CA SER A 340 -16.29 -16.96 -22.95
C SER A 340 -15.76 -15.91 -21.94
N ALA A 341 -15.03 -16.29 -20.91
CA ALA A 341 -14.53 -15.41 -19.85
C ALA A 341 -13.47 -14.39 -20.32
#